data_8c94297c1e4ff10b267c121ae30c2348
#
_entry.id   8c94297c1e4ff10b267c121ae30c2348
#
_cell.length_a   1.000
_cell.length_b   1.000
_cell.length_c   1.000
_cell.angle_alpha   90.00
_cell.angle_beta   90.00
_cell.angle_gamma   90.00
#
_symmetry.space_group_name_H-M   'P 1'
#
loop_
_entity.id
_entity.type
_entity.pdbx_description
1 polymer ?
#
loop_
_entity_poly.entity_id
_entity_poly.type
_entity_poly.pdbx_seq_one_letter_code
_entity_poly.pdbx_strand_id
1 'polypeptide(L)'
;MKKILFVCVENAGRSQMAEAFFRKYMPKGFETISAGTQPSTHVNPIVLQAMKEIGIDIENQTPKHISQQIIDESEKAINMGCIDKESCPVLFMKDTVDWQIPDPKGKSIEEVRKIRDQIKTKVMILIKSLEENV
;
A
#
# COMPACT_ATOMS: atom_id res chain seq x y z
N MET A 1 -12.49 -0.59 -14.40
CA MET A 1 -11.03 -0.78 -14.14
C MET A 1 -10.82 -1.76 -12.99
N LYS A 2 -9.75 -2.49 -13.07
CA LYS A 2 -9.37 -3.41 -12.00
C LYS A 2 -8.64 -2.63 -10.90
N LYS A 3 -9.12 -2.71 -9.69
CA LYS A 3 -8.59 -1.95 -8.57
C LYS A 3 -7.73 -2.83 -7.66
N ILE A 4 -6.53 -2.37 -7.36
CA ILE A 4 -5.62 -3.04 -6.44
C ILE A 4 -5.64 -2.28 -5.12
N LEU A 5 -5.89 -2.99 -4.02
CA LEU A 5 -5.99 -2.42 -2.68
C LEU A 5 -4.73 -2.76 -1.87
N PHE A 6 -4.11 -1.75 -1.29
CA PHE A 6 -3.01 -1.94 -0.35
C PHE A 6 -3.49 -1.59 1.06
N VAL A 7 -3.27 -2.49 2.01
CA VAL A 7 -3.78 -2.31 3.38
C VAL A 7 -2.68 -2.44 4.43
N CYS A 8 -2.78 -1.59 5.46
CA CYS A 8 -2.01 -1.72 6.68
C CYS A 8 -2.88 -1.18 7.83
N VAL A 9 -2.36 -1.15 9.05
CA VAL A 9 -3.17 -0.73 10.20
C VAL A 9 -3.48 0.77 10.14
N GLU A 10 -2.46 1.62 10.10
CA GLU A 10 -2.63 3.07 10.16
C GLU A 10 -2.82 3.77 8.82
N ASN A 11 -2.51 3.10 7.72
CA ASN A 11 -2.54 3.69 6.38
C ASN A 11 -1.74 5.00 6.30
N ALA A 12 -0.63 5.05 7.02
CA ALA A 12 0.21 6.25 7.14
C ALA A 12 1.63 6.05 6.59
N GLY A 13 2.01 4.83 6.25
CA GLY A 13 3.36 4.53 5.78
C GLY A 13 3.39 3.52 4.64
N ARG A 14 3.48 2.22 4.99
CA ARG A 14 3.69 1.15 4.00
C ARG A 14 2.67 1.15 2.86
N SER A 15 1.39 1.16 3.18
CA SER A 15 0.35 1.12 2.15
C SER A 15 0.28 2.39 1.32
N GLN A 16 0.61 3.54 1.90
CA GLN A 16 0.66 4.80 1.17
C GLN A 16 1.81 4.80 0.15
N MET A 17 2.97 4.27 0.52
CA MET A 17 4.10 4.13 -0.40
C MET A 17 3.77 3.17 -1.53
N ALA A 18 3.16 2.02 -1.20
CA ALA A 18 2.77 1.03 -2.21
C ALA A 18 1.77 1.60 -3.20
N GLU A 19 0.76 2.32 -2.71
CA GLU A 19 -0.22 2.99 -3.58
C GLU A 19 0.47 3.96 -4.54
N ALA A 20 1.40 4.76 -4.04
CA ALA A 20 2.09 5.75 -4.86
C ALA A 20 2.95 5.10 -5.95
N PHE A 21 3.69 4.06 -5.62
CA PHE A 21 4.49 3.33 -6.60
C PHE A 21 3.59 2.66 -7.65
N PHE A 22 2.52 2.02 -7.22
CA PHE A 22 1.61 1.36 -8.14
C PHE A 22 0.97 2.37 -9.09
N ARG A 23 0.50 3.50 -8.57
CA ARG A 23 -0.11 4.55 -9.39
C ARG A 23 0.85 5.07 -10.44
N LYS A 24 2.12 5.21 -10.08
CA LYS A 24 3.13 5.72 -11.00
C LYS A 24 3.44 4.76 -12.17
N TYR A 25 3.43 3.46 -11.90
CA TYR A 25 3.88 2.46 -12.87
C TYR A 25 2.80 1.50 -13.35
N MET A 26 1.56 1.65 -12.89
CA MET A 26 0.48 0.70 -13.18
C MET A 26 0.17 0.60 -14.69
N PRO A 27 -0.20 -0.61 -15.15
CA PRO A 27 -0.60 -0.80 -16.54
C PRO A 27 -1.98 -0.20 -16.80
N LYS A 28 -2.34 -0.07 -18.08
CA LYS A 28 -3.67 0.40 -18.47
C LYS A 28 -4.74 -0.55 -17.93
N GLY A 29 -5.87 0.01 -17.55
CA GLY A 29 -7.00 -0.78 -17.05
C GLY A 29 -6.94 -1.04 -15.55
N PHE A 30 -5.96 -0.49 -14.86
CA PHE A 30 -5.82 -0.62 -13.41
C PHE A 30 -5.95 0.72 -12.70
N GLU A 31 -6.36 0.65 -11.45
CA GLU A 31 -6.33 1.77 -10.53
C GLU A 31 -5.97 1.23 -9.14
N THR A 32 -5.72 2.09 -8.20
CA THR A 32 -5.25 1.66 -6.87
C THR A 32 -5.84 2.53 -5.77
N ILE A 33 -5.95 1.94 -4.60
CA ILE A 33 -6.36 2.62 -3.37
C ILE A 33 -5.61 1.97 -2.20
N SER A 34 -5.42 2.72 -1.14
CA SER A 34 -4.91 2.17 0.12
C SER A 34 -5.87 2.51 1.25
N ALA A 35 -5.86 1.69 2.30
CA ALA A 35 -6.72 1.89 3.45
C ALA A 35 -6.15 1.18 4.67
N GLY A 36 -6.69 1.49 5.85
CA GLY A 36 -6.25 0.88 7.10
C GLY A 36 -7.40 0.58 8.04
N THR A 37 -7.16 -0.32 8.99
CA THR A 37 -8.15 -0.68 10.00
C THR A 37 -8.25 0.38 11.10
N GLN A 38 -7.17 1.12 11.35
CA GLN A 38 -7.11 2.21 12.33
C GLN A 38 -6.33 3.37 11.73
N PRO A 39 -6.92 4.09 10.77
CA PRO A 39 -6.19 5.12 10.03
C PRO A 39 -5.73 6.26 10.93
N SER A 40 -4.50 6.70 10.70
CA SER A 40 -3.93 7.88 11.34
C SER A 40 -4.56 9.14 10.75
N THR A 41 -4.26 10.30 11.32
CA THR A 41 -4.81 11.58 10.83
C THR A 41 -4.08 12.08 9.57
N HIS A 42 -2.82 11.69 9.41
CA HIS A 42 -2.02 12.11 8.25
C HIS A 42 -0.91 11.10 7.98
N VAL A 43 -0.34 11.19 6.79
CA VAL A 43 0.78 10.32 6.39
C VAL A 43 2.02 10.66 7.23
N ASN A 44 2.80 9.63 7.57
CA ASN A 44 4.03 9.77 8.37
C ASN A 44 5.00 10.74 7.68
N PRO A 45 5.46 11.82 8.36
CA PRO A 45 6.34 12.81 7.74
C PRO A 45 7.66 12.26 7.20
N ILE A 46 8.26 11.26 7.85
CA ILE A 46 9.50 10.66 7.36
C ILE A 46 9.25 9.89 6.08
N VAL A 47 8.07 9.27 5.96
CA VAL A 47 7.66 8.58 4.74
C VAL A 47 7.47 9.60 3.61
N LEU A 48 6.83 10.75 3.89
CA LEU A 48 6.71 11.83 2.92
C LEU A 48 8.08 12.25 2.39
N GLN A 49 9.03 12.44 3.31
CA GLN A 49 10.40 12.83 2.95
C GLN A 49 11.09 11.78 2.09
N ALA A 50 11.01 10.51 2.48
CA ALA A 50 11.65 9.42 1.74
C ALA A 50 11.10 9.29 0.31
N MET A 51 9.79 9.48 0.13
CA MET A 51 9.20 9.44 -1.20
C MET A 51 9.57 10.66 -2.03
N LYS A 52 9.61 11.83 -1.41
CA LYS A 52 9.98 13.06 -2.10
C LYS A 52 11.40 13.01 -2.65
N GLU A 53 12.33 12.35 -1.93
CA GLU A 53 13.72 12.18 -2.36
C GLU A 53 13.83 11.52 -3.73
N ILE A 54 12.88 10.68 -4.09
CA ILE A 54 12.88 9.98 -5.38
C ILE A 54 11.85 10.54 -6.35
N GLY A 55 11.41 11.78 -6.09
CA GLY A 55 10.52 12.50 -6.99
C GLY A 55 9.05 12.14 -6.91
N ILE A 56 8.63 11.47 -5.84
CA ILE A 56 7.22 11.10 -5.65
C ILE A 56 6.65 11.90 -4.47
N ASP A 57 5.74 12.81 -4.76
CA ASP A 57 5.08 13.62 -3.75
C ASP A 57 3.74 12.99 -3.36
N ILE A 58 3.63 12.57 -2.10
CA ILE A 58 2.40 11.98 -1.57
C ILE A 58 1.73 12.87 -0.51
N GLU A 59 2.09 14.15 -0.48
CA GLU A 59 1.57 15.10 0.49
C GLU A 59 0.04 15.19 0.47
N ASN A 60 -0.57 15.02 -0.69
CA ASN A 60 -2.02 15.09 -0.87
C ASN A 60 -2.74 13.75 -0.62
N GLN A 61 -2.01 12.68 -0.36
CA GLN A 61 -2.62 11.41 0.01
C GLN A 61 -3.04 11.46 1.48
N THR A 62 -4.18 10.84 1.79
CA THR A 62 -4.69 10.84 3.16
C THR A 62 -5.00 9.42 3.62
N PRO A 63 -4.78 9.11 4.91
CA PRO A 63 -5.20 7.84 5.48
C PRO A 63 -6.73 7.67 5.38
N LYS A 64 -7.17 6.44 5.04
CA LYS A 64 -8.58 6.12 4.87
C LYS A 64 -8.92 4.84 5.63
N HIS A 65 -10.11 4.79 6.18
CA HIS A 65 -10.61 3.59 6.84
C HIS A 65 -11.02 2.55 5.78
N ILE A 66 -10.60 1.30 6.00
CA ILE A 66 -11.06 0.20 5.16
C ILE A 66 -12.57 0.02 5.33
N SER A 67 -13.25 -0.34 4.25
CA SER A 67 -14.70 -0.56 4.26
C SER A 67 -15.03 -1.79 3.43
N GLN A 68 -16.21 -2.34 3.65
CA GLN A 68 -16.71 -3.46 2.85
C GLN A 68 -16.76 -3.08 1.37
N GLN A 69 -17.20 -1.84 1.07
CA GLN A 69 -17.26 -1.36 -0.30
C GLN A 69 -15.87 -1.34 -0.96
N ILE A 70 -14.85 -0.83 -0.25
CA ILE A 70 -13.48 -0.79 -0.77
C ILE A 70 -12.98 -2.21 -1.07
N ILE A 71 -13.25 -3.15 -0.17
CA ILE A 71 -12.85 -4.54 -0.36
C ILE A 71 -13.57 -5.14 -1.57
N ASP A 72 -14.88 -4.95 -1.66
CA ASP A 72 -15.69 -5.53 -2.74
C ASP A 72 -15.33 -5.00 -4.11
N GLU A 73 -14.96 -3.73 -4.20
CA GLU A 73 -14.55 -3.08 -5.45
C GLU A 73 -13.18 -3.46 -5.92
N SER A 74 -12.37 -4.09 -5.04
CA SER A 74 -10.99 -4.41 -5.34
C SER A 74 -10.88 -5.80 -5.97
N GLU A 75 -10.06 -5.90 -7.01
CA GLU A 75 -9.75 -7.17 -7.67
C GLU A 75 -8.83 -8.02 -6.80
N LYS A 76 -7.86 -7.37 -6.16
CA LYS A 76 -6.83 -8.01 -5.37
C LYS A 76 -6.44 -7.08 -4.23
N ALA A 77 -6.12 -7.66 -3.09
CA ALA A 77 -5.66 -6.92 -1.91
C ALA A 77 -4.25 -7.35 -1.52
N ILE A 78 -3.43 -6.37 -1.16
CA ILE A 78 -2.08 -6.62 -0.66
C ILE A 78 -2.03 -6.16 0.79
N ASN A 79 -1.84 -7.11 1.70
CA ASN A 79 -1.63 -6.83 3.12
C ASN A 79 -0.13 -6.60 3.33
N MET A 80 0.21 -5.45 3.88
CA MET A 80 1.62 -5.07 4.06
C MET A 80 2.26 -5.78 5.27
N GLY A 81 1.63 -6.84 5.78
CA GLY A 81 2.16 -7.65 6.87
C GLY A 81 1.69 -7.26 8.25
N CYS A 82 0.68 -6.40 8.36
CA CYS A 82 0.27 -5.81 9.62
C CYS A 82 -1.17 -6.13 10.04
N ILE A 83 -1.99 -6.71 9.17
CA ILE A 83 -3.37 -7.04 9.48
C ILE A 83 -3.53 -8.55 9.56
N ASP A 84 -4.08 -9.04 10.67
CA ASP A 84 -4.37 -10.46 10.82
C ASP A 84 -5.83 -10.75 10.46
N LYS A 85 -6.17 -12.04 10.33
CA LYS A 85 -7.52 -12.45 9.95
C LYS A 85 -8.58 -12.07 10.97
N GLU A 86 -8.21 -11.99 12.23
CA GLU A 86 -9.14 -11.65 13.30
C GLU A 86 -9.54 -10.17 13.25
N SER A 87 -8.61 -9.30 12.85
CA SER A 87 -8.84 -7.86 12.75
C SER A 87 -9.75 -7.50 11.57
N CYS A 88 -9.68 -8.24 10.48
CA CYS A 88 -10.50 -7.96 9.29
C CYS A 88 -10.76 -9.24 8.50
N PRO A 89 -11.69 -10.10 8.98
CA PRO A 89 -11.96 -11.39 8.33
C PRO A 89 -12.39 -11.26 6.87
N VAL A 90 -13.18 -10.23 6.54
CA VAL A 90 -13.71 -10.04 5.19
C VAL A 90 -12.60 -9.83 4.17
N LEU A 91 -11.52 -9.15 4.55
CA LEU A 91 -10.37 -8.93 3.69
C LEU A 91 -9.77 -10.26 3.21
N PHE A 92 -9.67 -11.24 4.12
CA PHE A 92 -9.04 -12.52 3.82
C PHE A 92 -9.94 -13.49 3.06
N MET A 93 -11.20 -13.12 2.82
CA MET A 93 -12.11 -13.88 1.95
C MET A 93 -11.88 -13.52 0.48
N LYS A 94 -11.13 -12.48 0.20
CA LYS A 94 -10.76 -12.03 -1.13
C LYS A 94 -9.36 -12.57 -1.48
N ASP A 95 -8.96 -12.48 -2.74
CA ASP A 95 -7.59 -12.78 -3.17
C ASP A 95 -6.63 -11.78 -2.51
N THR A 96 -6.07 -12.18 -1.38
CA THR A 96 -5.20 -11.35 -0.55
C THR A 96 -3.82 -11.97 -0.46
N VAL A 97 -2.80 -11.16 -0.73
CA VAL A 97 -1.39 -11.54 -0.64
C VAL A 97 -0.75 -10.80 0.53
N ASP A 98 0.06 -11.51 1.32
CA ASP A 98 0.80 -10.92 2.43
C ASP A 98 2.23 -10.60 2.03
N TRP A 99 2.61 -9.33 2.17
CA TRP A 99 4.00 -8.91 2.05
C TRP A 99 4.53 -8.63 3.46
N GLN A 100 5.63 -9.25 3.81
CA GLN A 100 6.26 -9.07 5.12
C GLN A 100 7.15 -7.83 5.10
N ILE A 101 6.53 -6.65 5.21
CA ILE A 101 7.23 -5.37 5.15
C ILE A 101 7.39 -4.79 6.56
N PRO A 102 8.61 -4.42 6.98
CA PRO A 102 8.81 -3.78 8.30
C PRO A 102 8.05 -2.45 8.40
N ASP A 103 7.60 -2.14 9.62
CA ASP A 103 6.89 -0.88 9.89
C ASP A 103 7.89 0.28 9.93
N PRO A 104 7.70 1.34 9.14
CA PRO A 104 8.60 2.51 9.16
C PRO A 104 8.41 3.41 10.37
N LYS A 105 7.36 3.21 11.17
CA LYS A 105 7.06 4.06 12.32
C LYS A 105 8.20 4.04 13.33
N GLY A 106 8.66 5.24 13.73
CA GLY A 106 9.72 5.37 14.72
C GLY A 106 11.12 5.01 14.23
N LYS A 107 11.29 4.78 12.95
CA LYS A 107 12.58 4.41 12.37
C LYS A 107 13.31 5.61 11.78
N SER A 108 14.64 5.47 11.62
CA SER A 108 15.48 6.50 11.00
C SER A 108 15.16 6.64 9.51
N ILE A 109 15.57 7.76 8.92
CA ILE A 109 15.38 7.98 7.48
C ILE A 109 16.10 6.90 6.66
N GLU A 110 17.27 6.46 7.10
CA GLU A 110 18.01 5.40 6.41
C GLU A 110 17.24 4.10 6.38
N GLU A 111 16.61 3.73 7.49
CA GLU A 111 15.79 2.53 7.56
C GLU A 111 14.52 2.66 6.73
N VAL A 112 13.89 3.84 6.74
CA VAL A 112 12.70 4.11 5.93
C VAL A 112 13.03 4.04 4.44
N ARG A 113 14.20 4.50 4.03
CA ARG A 113 14.65 4.37 2.63
C ARG A 113 14.75 2.92 2.19
N LYS A 114 15.27 2.05 3.06
CA LYS A 114 15.35 0.61 2.78
C LYS A 114 13.96 -0.01 2.64
N ILE A 115 13.05 0.36 3.52
CA ILE A 115 11.66 -0.11 3.47
C ILE A 115 10.99 0.37 2.18
N ARG A 116 11.16 1.64 1.84
CA ARG A 116 10.67 2.23 0.60
C ARG A 116 11.13 1.43 -0.62
N ASP A 117 12.43 1.14 -0.68
CA ASP A 117 13.02 0.45 -1.82
C ASP A 117 12.55 -1.00 -1.91
N GLN A 118 12.34 -1.65 -0.77
CA GLN A 118 11.77 -3.00 -0.71
C GLN A 118 10.34 -3.00 -1.24
N ILE A 119 9.53 -2.03 -0.85
CA ILE A 119 8.15 -1.89 -1.33
C ILE A 119 8.14 -1.66 -2.84
N LYS A 120 9.01 -0.77 -3.33
CA LYS A 120 9.11 -0.52 -4.77
C LYS A 120 9.38 -1.81 -5.54
N THR A 121 10.35 -2.60 -5.08
CA THR A 121 10.69 -3.88 -5.73
C THR A 121 9.48 -4.79 -5.80
N LYS A 122 8.73 -4.94 -4.70
CA LYS A 122 7.56 -5.80 -4.67
C LYS A 122 6.43 -5.27 -5.56
N VAL A 123 6.23 -3.97 -5.59
CA VAL A 123 5.22 -3.35 -6.46
C VAL A 123 5.57 -3.59 -7.93
N MET A 124 6.84 -3.44 -8.31
CA MET A 124 7.26 -3.67 -9.70
C MET A 124 7.07 -5.12 -10.12
N ILE A 125 7.33 -6.08 -9.22
CA ILE A 125 7.09 -7.50 -9.47
C ILE A 125 5.59 -7.74 -9.65
N LEU A 126 4.76 -7.15 -8.80
CA LEU A 126 3.30 -7.25 -8.91
C LEU A 126 2.81 -6.74 -10.27
N ILE A 127 3.26 -5.55 -10.66
CA ILE A 127 2.87 -4.93 -11.93
C ILE A 127 3.23 -5.85 -13.10
N LYS A 128 4.44 -6.40 -13.09
CA LYS A 128 4.88 -7.32 -14.14
C LYS A 128 3.97 -8.55 -14.23
N SER A 129 3.58 -9.11 -13.09
CA SER A 129 2.67 -10.27 -13.07
C SER A 129 1.29 -9.92 -13.62
N LEU A 130 0.80 -8.70 -13.37
CA LEU A 130 -0.49 -8.25 -13.89
C LEU A 130 -0.44 -8.04 -15.39
N GLU A 131 0.67 -7.56 -15.92
CA GLU A 131 0.87 -7.38 -17.36
C GLU A 131 0.90 -8.72 -18.09
N GLU A 132 1.50 -9.75 -17.48
CA GLU A 132 1.61 -11.08 -18.08
C GLU A 132 0.27 -11.82 -18.16
N ASN A 133 -0.70 -11.43 -17.30
CA ASN A 133 -2.00 -12.07 -17.20
C ASN A 133 -3.11 -11.35 -18.00
N VAL A 134 -2.72 -10.41 -18.83
CA VAL A 134 -3.68 -9.65 -19.66
C VAL A 134 -3.93 -10.33 -21.00
#